data_99de25a8e1bf385984e7948aa1cf546f
#
_entry.id   99de25a8e1bf385984e7948aa1cf546f
#
_cell.length_a   1.000
_cell.length_b   1.000
_cell.length_c   1.000
_cell.angle_alpha   90.00
_cell.angle_beta   90.00
_cell.angle_gamma   90.00
#
_symmetry.space_group_name_H-M   'P 1'
#
loop_
_entity.id
_entity.type
_entity.pdbx_description
1 polymer ?
#
loop_
_entity_poly.entity_id
_entity_poly.type
_entity_poly.pdbx_seq_one_letter_code
_entity_poly.pdbx_strand_id
1 'polypeptide(L)'
;TQQQKDAVAKLMYHCGAAVRMSYGPESGAAVSSSKLAKYFGYDADLMMDLSRSSFTLDKWMQIIDTELAAGRPVLYGGQSSDNGHQFICDGKDENGLYHINWGWSGNQNAYFDLSILNPEKGGTGSGSATDGYNRYCTMTIGIAPDNGVVDAPLAQVPSISVYEADYVV
;
A
#
# COMPACT_ATOMS: atom_id res chain seq x y z
N THR A 1 -3.87 24.62 18.05
CA THR A 1 -3.00 25.03 19.17
C THR A 1 -1.57 24.61 18.92
N GLN A 2 -0.58 25.26 19.59
CA GLN A 2 0.82 24.87 19.49
C GLN A 2 1.01 23.41 19.94
N GLN A 3 0.37 23.00 21.02
CA GLN A 3 0.41 21.62 21.52
C GLN A 3 -0.01 20.57 20.45
N GLN A 4 -1.04 20.86 19.64
CA GLN A 4 -1.46 19.95 18.55
C GLN A 4 -0.39 19.89 17.44
N LYS A 5 0.21 21.01 17.08
CA LYS A 5 1.31 21.04 16.10
C LYS A 5 2.51 20.24 16.58
N ASP A 6 2.88 20.38 17.85
CA ASP A 6 4.00 19.66 18.46
C ASP A 6 3.71 18.14 18.50
N ALA A 7 2.47 17.75 18.78
CA ALA A 7 2.06 16.34 18.76
C ALA A 7 2.17 15.73 17.36
N VAL A 8 1.72 16.44 16.33
CA VAL A 8 1.85 16.00 14.93
C VAL A 8 3.31 15.91 14.52
N ALA A 9 4.11 16.94 14.82
CA ALA A 9 5.54 16.94 14.51
C ALA A 9 6.27 15.77 15.19
N LYS A 10 5.93 15.47 16.44
CA LYS A 10 6.47 14.33 17.18
C LYS A 10 6.09 13.00 16.53
N LEU A 11 4.83 12.83 16.11
CA LEU A 11 4.38 11.64 15.40
C LEU A 11 5.18 11.44 14.10
N MET A 12 5.31 12.50 13.28
CA MET A 12 6.06 12.45 12.03
C MET A 12 7.55 12.10 12.27
N TYR A 13 8.14 12.64 13.32
CA TYR A 13 9.50 12.27 13.72
C TYR A 13 9.62 10.79 14.08
N HIS A 14 8.67 10.26 14.88
CA HIS A 14 8.67 8.84 15.23
C HIS A 14 8.47 7.93 14.01
N CYS A 15 7.60 8.31 13.06
CA CYS A 15 7.43 7.59 11.82
C CYS A 15 8.74 7.53 11.03
N GLY A 16 9.39 8.65 10.83
CA GLY A 16 10.68 8.70 10.13
C GLY A 16 11.77 7.87 10.83
N ALA A 17 11.86 7.95 12.16
CA ALA A 17 12.82 7.17 12.93
C ALA A 17 12.55 5.65 12.83
N ALA A 18 11.29 5.23 12.91
CA ALA A 18 10.89 3.82 12.81
C ALA A 18 11.29 3.19 11.47
N VAL A 19 11.13 3.94 10.37
CA VAL A 19 11.48 3.47 9.03
C VAL A 19 12.94 3.72 8.66
N ARG A 20 13.71 4.38 9.53
CA ARG A 20 15.08 4.82 9.24
C ARG A 20 15.14 5.71 8.01
N MET A 21 14.27 6.71 7.98
CA MET A 21 14.18 7.65 6.87
C MET A 21 15.55 8.26 6.55
N SER A 22 15.96 8.15 5.31
CA SER A 22 17.12 8.90 4.80
C SER A 22 16.66 10.31 4.45
N TYR A 23 17.04 11.27 5.29
CA TYR A 23 16.67 12.67 5.09
C TYR A 23 17.70 13.39 4.23
N GLY A 24 17.23 14.12 3.22
CA GLY A 24 18.08 14.87 2.28
C GLY A 24 17.21 15.65 1.28
N PRO A 25 17.82 16.22 0.25
CA PRO A 25 17.07 16.83 -0.85
C PRO A 25 16.08 15.83 -1.48
N GLU A 26 16.47 14.56 -1.56
CA GLU A 26 15.60 13.43 -1.87
C GLU A 26 15.57 12.53 -0.63
N SER A 27 14.41 12.44 0.00
CA SER A 27 14.19 11.63 1.19
C SER A 27 13.48 10.34 0.82
N GLY A 28 13.89 9.23 1.44
CA GLY A 28 13.30 7.94 1.14
C GLY A 28 13.39 6.93 2.29
N ALA A 29 12.41 6.07 2.37
CA ALA A 29 12.39 4.89 3.22
C ALA A 29 11.41 3.86 2.66
N ALA A 30 11.53 2.61 3.13
CA ALA A 30 10.55 1.58 2.88
C ALA A 30 9.83 1.21 4.19
N VAL A 31 8.52 1.12 4.13
CA VAL A 31 7.68 0.59 5.22
C VAL A 31 7.41 -0.89 4.96
N SER A 32 7.37 -1.69 6.02
CA SER A 32 7.01 -3.11 5.99
C SER A 32 6.12 -3.46 7.17
N SER A 33 5.41 -4.57 7.09
CA SER A 33 4.59 -5.12 8.17
C SER A 33 5.34 -5.17 9.50
N SER A 34 6.57 -5.66 9.49
CA SER A 34 7.39 -5.78 10.70
C SER A 34 7.68 -4.45 11.40
N LYS A 35 7.79 -3.35 10.66
CA LYS A 35 7.98 -2.01 11.26
C LYS A 35 6.68 -1.47 11.85
N LEU A 36 5.56 -1.71 11.19
CA LEU A 36 4.24 -1.33 11.71
C LEU A 36 3.93 -2.06 13.01
N ALA A 37 4.13 -3.38 13.06
CA ALA A 37 3.95 -4.16 14.28
C ALA A 37 4.89 -3.69 15.41
N LYS A 38 6.19 -3.59 15.12
CA LYS A 38 7.20 -3.31 16.13
C LYS A 38 7.04 -1.94 16.80
N TYR A 39 6.65 -0.91 16.06
CA TYR A 39 6.73 0.47 16.52
C TYR A 39 5.36 1.14 16.70
N PHE A 40 4.29 0.58 16.14
CA PHE A 40 2.99 1.25 16.11
C PHE A 40 1.83 0.41 16.64
N GLY A 41 2.11 -0.79 17.18
CA GLY A 41 1.09 -1.64 17.81
C GLY A 41 0.08 -2.22 16.82
N TYR A 42 0.52 -2.49 15.60
CA TYR A 42 -0.26 -3.26 14.64
C TYR A 42 -0.05 -4.75 14.84
N ASP A 43 -1.05 -5.54 14.49
CA ASP A 43 -1.06 -6.98 14.66
C ASP A 43 -0.08 -7.67 13.69
N ALA A 44 0.97 -8.27 14.26
CA ALA A 44 2.02 -8.93 13.48
C ALA A 44 1.54 -10.23 12.82
N ASP A 45 0.58 -10.94 13.42
CA ASP A 45 0.10 -12.24 12.95
C ASP A 45 -0.89 -12.07 11.78
N LEU A 46 -1.55 -10.91 11.73
CA LEU A 46 -2.52 -10.59 10.68
C LEU A 46 -1.87 -9.99 9.44
N MET A 47 -0.78 -9.24 9.60
CA MET A 47 -0.17 -8.51 8.48
C MET A 47 0.67 -9.42 7.58
N MET A 48 0.56 -9.17 6.26
CA MET A 48 1.36 -9.85 5.22
C MET A 48 1.86 -8.85 4.18
N ASP A 49 3.13 -8.99 3.81
CA ASP A 49 3.73 -8.27 2.69
C ASP A 49 3.67 -9.15 1.44
N LEU A 50 3.06 -8.66 0.37
CA LEU A 50 2.80 -9.38 -0.87
C LEU A 50 3.44 -8.68 -2.07
N SER A 51 3.88 -9.47 -3.06
CA SER A 51 4.37 -8.97 -4.35
C SER A 51 3.39 -9.29 -5.46
N ARG A 52 3.13 -8.31 -6.32
CA ARG A 52 2.21 -8.44 -7.47
C ARG A 52 2.61 -9.58 -8.42
N SER A 53 3.88 -9.86 -8.57
CA SER A 53 4.40 -10.92 -9.43
C SER A 53 3.93 -12.34 -9.05
N SER A 54 3.46 -12.52 -7.82
CA SER A 54 2.98 -13.82 -7.31
C SER A 54 1.49 -14.06 -7.57
N PHE A 55 0.78 -13.15 -8.24
CA PHE A 55 -0.68 -13.19 -8.39
C PHE A 55 -1.12 -12.81 -9.80
N THR A 56 -2.27 -13.34 -10.24
CA THR A 56 -2.99 -12.76 -11.38
C THR A 56 -3.56 -11.39 -10.99
N LEU A 57 -3.90 -10.55 -11.98
CA LEU A 57 -4.48 -9.23 -11.70
C LEU A 57 -5.80 -9.35 -10.91
N ASP A 58 -6.68 -10.25 -11.34
CA ASP A 58 -7.97 -10.46 -10.68
C ASP A 58 -7.79 -10.87 -9.21
N LYS A 59 -6.83 -11.76 -8.93
CA LYS A 59 -6.55 -12.20 -7.57
C LYS A 59 -5.96 -11.07 -6.72
N TRP A 60 -5.09 -10.26 -7.30
CA TRP A 60 -4.53 -9.10 -6.66
C TRP A 60 -5.62 -8.09 -6.25
N MET A 61 -6.52 -7.78 -7.18
CA MET A 61 -7.66 -6.90 -6.93
C MET A 61 -8.63 -7.49 -5.89
N GLN A 62 -8.91 -8.80 -5.96
CA GLN A 62 -9.77 -9.48 -4.99
C GLN A 62 -9.22 -9.39 -3.56
N ILE A 63 -7.89 -9.48 -3.37
CA ILE A 63 -7.26 -9.33 -2.06
C ILE A 63 -7.51 -7.91 -1.53
N ILE A 64 -7.28 -6.89 -2.36
CA ILE A 64 -7.54 -5.49 -1.98
C ILE A 64 -9.01 -5.29 -1.64
N ASP A 65 -9.91 -5.79 -2.45
CA ASP A 65 -11.37 -5.70 -2.21
C ASP A 65 -11.76 -6.33 -0.88
N THR A 66 -11.14 -7.45 -0.50
CA THR A 66 -11.38 -8.13 0.76
C THR A 66 -10.93 -7.27 1.95
N GLU A 67 -9.79 -6.62 1.85
CA GLU A 67 -9.28 -5.71 2.87
C GLU A 67 -10.17 -4.49 3.04
N LEU A 68 -10.52 -3.85 1.94
CA LEU A 68 -11.40 -2.67 1.95
C LEU A 68 -12.80 -3.00 2.51
N ALA A 69 -13.37 -4.15 2.15
CA ALA A 69 -14.65 -4.62 2.69
C ALA A 69 -14.59 -4.89 4.20
N ALA A 70 -13.42 -5.26 4.72
CA ALA A 70 -13.17 -5.44 6.16
C ALA A 70 -12.82 -4.13 6.88
N GLY A 71 -12.85 -2.99 6.18
CA GLY A 71 -12.49 -1.68 6.74
C GLY A 71 -11.00 -1.49 6.98
N ARG A 72 -10.14 -2.30 6.37
CA ARG A 72 -8.69 -2.20 6.50
C ARG A 72 -8.09 -1.51 5.27
N PRO A 73 -7.27 -0.47 5.46
CA PRO A 73 -6.51 0.11 4.36
C PRO A 73 -5.39 -0.83 3.90
N VAL A 74 -4.97 -0.67 2.67
CA VAL A 74 -3.84 -1.39 2.09
C VAL A 74 -2.68 -0.43 1.90
N LEU A 75 -1.52 -0.72 2.48
CA LEU A 75 -0.29 0.00 2.15
C LEU A 75 0.22 -0.55 0.83
N TYR A 76 0.10 0.24 -0.22
CA TYR A 76 0.45 -0.13 -1.58
C TYR A 76 1.76 0.53 -2.00
N GLY A 77 2.54 -0.13 -2.83
CA GLY A 77 3.77 0.42 -3.39
C GLY A 77 3.91 0.08 -4.86
N GLY A 78 4.56 0.97 -5.60
CA GLY A 78 4.84 0.77 -7.01
C GLY A 78 6.01 1.63 -7.48
N GLN A 79 6.44 1.40 -8.71
CA GLN A 79 7.48 2.18 -9.37
C GLN A 79 6.94 2.82 -10.64
N SER A 80 7.28 4.09 -10.84
CA SER A 80 7.15 4.84 -12.08
C SER A 80 8.40 4.67 -12.97
N SER A 81 8.54 5.47 -14.03
CA SER A 81 9.78 5.54 -14.81
C SER A 81 10.97 6.03 -13.98
N ASP A 82 10.71 6.92 -13.03
CA ASP A 82 11.77 7.71 -12.37
C ASP A 82 12.04 7.28 -10.93
N ASN A 83 11.00 6.85 -10.20
CA ASN A 83 11.15 6.53 -8.78
C ASN A 83 10.11 5.51 -8.28
N GLY A 84 10.31 5.03 -7.04
CA GLY A 84 9.35 4.24 -6.30
C GLY A 84 8.58 5.08 -5.28
N HIS A 85 7.34 4.71 -4.99
CA HIS A 85 6.51 5.34 -3.98
C HIS A 85 5.65 4.33 -3.23
N GLN A 86 5.42 4.58 -1.93
CA GLN A 86 4.45 3.85 -1.11
C GLN A 86 3.31 4.80 -0.72
N PHE A 87 2.08 4.34 -0.86
CA PHE A 87 0.86 5.11 -0.66
C PHE A 87 -0.24 4.22 -0.08
N ILE A 88 -1.37 4.79 0.28
CA ILE A 88 -2.50 4.06 0.86
C ILE A 88 -3.60 3.91 -0.17
N CYS A 89 -4.09 2.68 -0.34
CA CYS A 89 -5.37 2.38 -0.97
C CYS A 89 -6.40 2.17 0.15
N ASP A 90 -7.40 3.07 0.25
CA ASP A 90 -8.35 3.11 1.36
C ASP A 90 -9.82 3.14 0.93
N GLY A 91 -10.10 2.97 -0.37
CA GLY A 91 -11.47 2.94 -0.86
C GLY A 91 -11.60 2.39 -2.27
N LYS A 92 -12.84 2.12 -2.67
CA LYS A 92 -13.22 1.74 -4.03
C LYS A 92 -14.56 2.36 -4.37
N ASP A 93 -14.71 2.88 -5.59
CA ASP A 93 -15.96 3.43 -6.07
C ASP A 93 -16.84 2.39 -6.79
N GLU A 94 -18.04 2.80 -7.19
CA GLU A 94 -19.00 1.96 -7.92
C GLU A 94 -18.54 1.60 -9.35
N ASN A 95 -17.57 2.34 -9.91
CA ASN A 95 -16.99 2.09 -11.22
C ASN A 95 -15.79 1.13 -11.16
N GLY A 96 -15.42 0.69 -9.96
CA GLY A 96 -14.30 -0.23 -9.73
C GLY A 96 -12.93 0.45 -9.64
N LEU A 97 -12.90 1.79 -9.52
CA LEU A 97 -11.67 2.55 -9.30
C LEU A 97 -11.33 2.59 -7.81
N TYR A 98 -10.04 2.55 -7.49
CA TYR A 98 -9.53 2.53 -6.14
C TYR A 98 -9.10 3.92 -5.68
N HIS A 99 -9.57 4.34 -4.50
CA HIS A 99 -9.13 5.60 -3.90
C HIS A 99 -7.69 5.46 -3.40
N ILE A 100 -6.86 6.39 -3.83
CA ILE A 100 -5.45 6.45 -3.49
C ILE A 100 -5.15 7.73 -2.72
N ASN A 101 -4.58 7.57 -1.54
CA ASN A 101 -3.97 8.64 -0.77
C ASN A 101 -2.45 8.56 -0.95
N TRP A 102 -1.92 9.49 -1.72
CA TRP A 102 -0.51 9.52 -2.07
C TRP A 102 0.42 9.95 -0.92
N GLY A 103 -0.14 10.48 0.19
CA GLY A 103 0.66 11.01 1.28
C GLY A 103 1.23 12.42 1.02
N TRP A 104 0.78 13.09 -0.04
CA TRP A 104 1.26 14.42 -0.47
C TRP A 104 0.34 15.55 0.00
N SER A 105 0.01 15.56 1.31
CA SER A 105 -0.89 16.56 1.90
C SER A 105 -2.25 16.67 1.21
N GLY A 106 -2.76 15.56 0.68
CA GLY A 106 -4.02 15.50 -0.05
C GLY A 106 -3.91 15.84 -1.54
N ASN A 107 -2.75 16.30 -2.00
CA ASN A 107 -2.54 16.55 -3.42
C ASN A 107 -2.63 15.25 -4.21
N GLN A 108 -3.32 15.30 -5.35
CA GLN A 108 -3.52 14.18 -6.28
C GLN A 108 -4.33 13.00 -5.71
N ASN A 109 -4.84 13.06 -4.48
CA ASN A 109 -5.72 12.03 -3.95
C ASN A 109 -6.97 11.94 -4.83
N ALA A 110 -7.26 10.75 -5.34
CA ALA A 110 -8.39 10.50 -6.24
C ALA A 110 -8.62 9.00 -6.44
N TYR A 111 -9.53 8.64 -7.35
CA TYR A 111 -9.80 7.26 -7.74
C TYR A 111 -9.03 6.88 -9.00
N PHE A 112 -8.34 5.73 -8.95
CA PHE A 112 -7.44 5.28 -10.01
C PHE A 112 -7.74 3.83 -10.42
N ASP A 113 -7.45 3.53 -11.68
CA ASP A 113 -7.24 2.16 -12.13
C ASP A 113 -5.85 1.68 -11.66
N LEU A 114 -5.79 0.53 -10.99
CA LEU A 114 -4.54 -0.03 -10.46
C LEU A 114 -3.52 -0.40 -11.55
N SER A 115 -3.96 -0.55 -12.80
CA SER A 115 -3.07 -0.79 -13.93
C SER A 115 -2.36 0.48 -14.41
N ILE A 116 -2.85 1.66 -14.00
CA ILE A 116 -2.35 2.97 -14.44
C ILE A 116 -1.63 3.70 -13.31
N LEU A 117 -2.31 3.98 -12.21
CA LEU A 117 -1.76 4.65 -11.00
C LEU A 117 -0.91 5.89 -11.32
N ASN A 118 -1.42 6.74 -12.21
CA ASN A 118 -0.73 7.96 -12.62
C ASN A 118 -1.35 9.20 -11.96
N PRO A 119 -0.71 9.78 -10.93
CA PRO A 119 -1.25 10.91 -10.18
C PRO A 119 -1.40 12.19 -11.02
N GLU A 120 -0.57 12.39 -12.06
CA GLU A 120 -0.57 13.59 -12.87
C GLU A 120 -1.81 13.71 -13.78
N LYS A 121 -2.54 12.63 -13.99
CA LYS A 121 -3.70 12.58 -14.89
C LYS A 121 -5.05 12.59 -14.21
N GLY A 122 -5.10 12.98 -12.94
CA GLY A 122 -6.37 13.37 -12.29
C GLY A 122 -7.32 12.22 -11.96
N GLY A 123 -6.83 11.03 -11.71
CA GLY A 123 -7.59 9.98 -11.04
C GLY A 123 -8.65 9.23 -11.82
N THR A 124 -8.94 9.61 -13.06
CA THR A 124 -10.05 9.00 -13.84
C THR A 124 -9.64 7.80 -14.69
N GLY A 125 -8.51 7.17 -14.42
CA GLY A 125 -8.03 6.05 -15.23
C GLY A 125 -7.54 6.43 -16.63
N SER A 126 -7.53 7.70 -16.99
CA SER A 126 -7.18 8.19 -18.33
C SER A 126 -5.75 8.72 -18.41
N GLY A 127 -4.77 7.97 -17.97
CA GLY A 127 -3.37 8.32 -18.10
C GLY A 127 -2.59 7.32 -18.94
N SER A 128 -1.38 7.72 -19.36
CA SER A 128 -0.42 6.74 -19.86
C SER A 128 0.03 5.85 -18.72
N ALA A 129 -0.05 4.53 -18.89
CA ALA A 129 0.53 3.58 -17.93
C ALA A 129 2.06 3.71 -17.81
N THR A 130 2.70 4.46 -18.70
CA THR A 130 4.14 4.61 -18.78
C THR A 130 4.73 5.37 -17.58
N ASP A 131 3.98 6.32 -17.04
CA ASP A 131 4.46 7.23 -15.99
C ASP A 131 3.79 6.97 -14.63
N GLY A 132 2.96 5.92 -14.54
CA GLY A 132 2.27 5.53 -13.30
C GLY A 132 3.11 4.63 -12.40
N TYR A 133 2.73 4.57 -11.13
CA TYR A 133 3.34 3.67 -10.12
C TYR A 133 2.80 2.24 -10.24
N ASN A 134 2.80 1.68 -11.42
CA ASN A 134 2.17 0.40 -11.77
C ASN A 134 3.16 -0.75 -12.02
N ARG A 135 4.46 -0.53 -11.79
CA ARG A 135 5.52 -1.54 -11.95
C ARG A 135 6.04 -2.00 -10.60
N TYR A 136 6.45 -3.26 -10.52
CA TYR A 136 7.00 -3.88 -9.30
C TYR A 136 6.13 -3.67 -8.07
N CYS A 137 4.81 -3.73 -8.26
CA CYS A 137 3.85 -3.42 -7.21
C CYS A 137 3.96 -4.40 -6.04
N THR A 138 3.82 -3.84 -4.84
CA THR A 138 3.77 -4.56 -3.58
C THR A 138 2.57 -4.07 -2.76
N MET A 139 2.12 -4.86 -1.80
CA MET A 139 1.17 -4.38 -0.80
C MET A 139 1.42 -5.04 0.56
N THR A 140 1.12 -4.29 1.61
CA THR A 140 0.95 -4.82 2.96
C THR A 140 -0.54 -4.83 3.27
N ILE A 141 -1.06 -5.98 3.65
CA ILE A 141 -2.46 -6.23 4.03
C ILE A 141 -2.58 -6.63 5.50
N GLY A 142 -3.81 -6.78 6.00
CA GLY A 142 -4.06 -7.15 7.40
C GLY A 142 -3.72 -6.02 8.37
N ILE A 143 -3.76 -4.77 7.94
CA ILE A 143 -3.39 -3.61 8.76
C ILE A 143 -4.52 -3.33 9.75
N ALA A 144 -4.37 -3.87 10.95
CA ALA A 144 -5.30 -3.68 12.08
C ALA A 144 -4.50 -3.50 13.38
N PRO A 145 -5.06 -2.79 14.38
CA PRO A 145 -4.45 -2.73 15.70
C PRO A 145 -4.32 -4.11 16.32
N ASP A 146 -3.22 -4.37 17.03
CA ASP A 146 -3.06 -5.57 17.85
C ASP A 146 -4.11 -5.54 18.98
N ASN A 147 -5.00 -6.52 18.99
CA ASN A 147 -6.07 -6.67 19.98
C ASN A 147 -5.70 -7.64 21.11
N GLY A 148 -4.46 -8.19 21.09
CA GLY A 148 -3.96 -9.17 22.05
C GLY A 148 -4.56 -10.57 21.89
N VAL A 149 -5.32 -10.81 20.83
CA VAL A 149 -5.83 -12.14 20.45
C VAL A 149 -4.92 -12.67 19.34
N VAL A 150 -4.52 -13.93 19.45
CA VAL A 150 -3.84 -14.61 18.34
C VAL A 150 -4.90 -14.85 17.26
N ASP A 151 -4.99 -13.94 16.32
CA ASP A 151 -5.86 -14.09 15.17
C ASP A 151 -5.37 -15.26 14.32
N ALA A 152 -6.30 -16.11 13.88
CA ALA A 152 -5.94 -17.12 12.90
C ALA A 152 -5.35 -16.40 11.70
N PRO A 153 -4.17 -16.79 11.21
CA PRO A 153 -3.59 -16.20 10.01
C PRO A 153 -4.68 -16.13 8.95
N LEU A 154 -4.68 -15.10 8.10
CA LEU A 154 -5.68 -14.92 7.05
C LEU A 154 -5.69 -16.18 6.14
N ALA A 155 -6.21 -17.27 6.70
CA ALA A 155 -6.14 -18.63 6.21
C ALA A 155 -6.89 -18.84 4.89
N GLN A 156 -7.26 -17.74 4.23
CA GLN A 156 -7.98 -17.77 2.97
C GLN A 156 -7.42 -16.85 1.91
N VAL A 157 -6.14 -16.55 1.95
CA VAL A 157 -5.46 -16.38 0.66
C VAL A 157 -5.39 -17.80 0.10
N PRO A 158 -6.22 -18.17 -0.90
CA PRO A 158 -6.23 -19.54 -1.42
C PRO A 158 -4.79 -19.91 -1.75
N SER A 159 -4.35 -21.09 -1.28
CA SER A 159 -3.02 -21.62 -1.56
C SER A 159 -2.67 -21.35 -3.03
N ILE A 160 -1.61 -20.57 -3.22
CA ILE A 160 -1.13 -20.22 -4.54
C ILE A 160 -0.53 -21.49 -5.11
N SER A 161 -1.23 -22.14 -6.02
CA SER A 161 -0.56 -23.02 -6.96
C SER A 161 0.29 -22.11 -7.84
N VAL A 162 1.60 -22.17 -7.64
CA VAL A 162 2.57 -21.57 -8.55
C VAL A 162 2.38 -22.28 -9.89
N TYR A 163 1.73 -21.60 -10.83
CA TYR A 163 1.82 -22.03 -12.22
C TYR A 163 3.23 -21.71 -12.66
N GLU A 164 4.04 -22.76 -12.87
CA GLU A 164 5.27 -22.64 -13.63
C GLU A 164 4.88 -22.00 -14.98
N ALA A 165 5.39 -20.80 -15.23
CA ALA A 165 5.26 -20.18 -16.53
C ALA A 165 6.15 -21.01 -17.48
N ASP A 166 5.55 -21.73 -18.40
CA ASP A 166 6.24 -22.34 -19.53
C ASP A 166 6.91 -21.19 -20.32
N TYR A 167 8.20 -21.04 -20.11
CA TYR A 167 9.03 -20.26 -21.01
C TYR A 167 9.16 -21.07 -22.31
N VAL A 168 8.36 -20.73 -23.29
CA VAL A 168 8.62 -21.14 -24.68
C VAL A 168 9.75 -20.27 -25.19
N VAL A 169 10.86 -20.90 -25.51
CA VAL A 169 12.06 -20.34 -26.13
C VAL A 169 11.73 -19.80 -27.53
#